data_4d49bc0771112cad7b8a74725a64a34b
#
_entry.id   4d49bc0771112cad7b8a74725a64a34b
#
_cell.length_a   1.000
_cell.length_b   1.000
_cell.length_c   1.000
_cell.angle_alpha   90.00
_cell.angle_beta   90.00
_cell.angle_gamma   90.00
#
_symmetry.space_group_name_H-M   'P 1'
#
loop_
_entity.id
_entity.type
_entity.pdbx_description
1 polymer ?
#
loop_
_entity_poly.entity_id
_entity_poly.type
_entity_poly.pdbx_seq_one_letter_code
_entity_poly.pdbx_strand_id
1 'polypeptide(L)'
;MDDTKIKMSVKNESDVESLQGELDKLNNWTIENNMEFNKKKFQVLRYGENETLKNETNYFSGNYDEIIERFDTLRDLGVELSEDGAFDEHTEKACKKARQKSGWLFRTFYSRNTLFLRQMFKSLVQPHLDYCSQLWSPSEGPNLVKVEKVLRDFTKRIPELKGKNYWQRLEAIKMNSEQRRFERYKIIYMWKIINDLVPNCGVEWTEATERKGRMCKIPNLKGSSKVQKLREQSFQMAGPKLWNCLPKSVRNLKTTSQDEFKQLLDDFLCKVPDEPKCETLSPGATNTLTGRPSNSIIYQVGRRTEAWRDNDQEFDPITCLYSN
;
A
#
# COMPACT_ATOMS: atom_id res chain seq x y z
N MET A 1 -23.49 11.04 -10.58
CA MET A 1 -22.48 11.55 -11.53
C MET A 1 -21.13 11.11 -11.00
N ASP A 2 -20.36 10.38 -11.79
CA ASP A 2 -19.08 9.84 -11.36
C ASP A 2 -18.03 10.95 -11.31
N ASP A 3 -17.03 10.79 -10.41
CA ASP A 3 -15.94 11.74 -10.28
C ASP A 3 -15.11 11.75 -11.58
N THR A 4 -14.95 12.92 -12.21
CA THR A 4 -14.15 13.08 -13.43
C THR A 4 -12.78 13.61 -13.07
N LYS A 5 -11.72 13.01 -13.64
CA LYS A 5 -10.33 13.38 -13.38
C LYS A 5 -9.56 13.55 -14.69
N ILE A 6 -8.98 14.71 -14.87
CA ILE A 6 -8.05 15.00 -15.97
C ILE A 6 -6.63 15.00 -15.41
N LYS A 7 -5.69 14.35 -16.09
CA LYS A 7 -4.27 14.34 -15.71
C LYS A 7 -3.41 14.51 -16.95
N MET A 8 -2.41 15.35 -16.84
CA MET A 8 -1.45 15.61 -17.90
C MET A 8 -0.05 15.88 -17.34
N SER A 9 0.98 15.53 -18.10
CA SER A 9 2.35 15.91 -17.80
C SER A 9 2.62 17.28 -18.44
N VAL A 10 2.85 18.30 -17.62
CA VAL A 10 3.07 19.68 -18.05
C VAL A 10 4.56 20.00 -17.92
N LYS A 11 5.22 20.34 -19.04
CA LYS A 11 6.64 20.63 -19.13
C LYS A 11 6.93 22.07 -19.57
N ASN A 12 5.98 22.69 -20.26
CA ASN A 12 6.07 24.03 -20.84
C ASN A 12 4.69 24.70 -20.91
N GLU A 13 4.63 25.95 -21.33
CA GLU A 13 3.38 26.72 -21.46
C GLU A 13 2.39 26.11 -22.46
N SER A 14 2.88 25.56 -23.57
CA SER A 14 2.00 24.91 -24.57
C SER A 14 1.26 23.70 -23.98
N ASP A 15 1.86 22.98 -23.02
CA ASP A 15 1.19 21.91 -22.30
C ASP A 15 0.10 22.47 -21.36
N VAL A 16 0.31 23.66 -20.79
CA VAL A 16 -0.70 24.36 -19.96
C VAL A 16 -1.91 24.72 -20.80
N GLU A 17 -1.70 25.32 -21.98
CA GLU A 17 -2.75 25.67 -22.92
C GLU A 17 -3.51 24.42 -23.39
N SER A 18 -2.78 23.34 -23.68
CA SER A 18 -3.38 22.06 -24.07
C SER A 18 -4.28 21.49 -22.98
N LEU A 19 -3.86 21.54 -21.71
CA LEU A 19 -4.67 21.08 -20.59
C LEU A 19 -5.92 21.97 -20.38
N GLN A 20 -5.78 23.29 -20.55
CA GLN A 20 -6.93 24.21 -20.54
C GLN A 20 -7.90 23.88 -21.66
N GLY A 21 -7.41 23.61 -22.86
CA GLY A 21 -8.26 23.21 -24.00
C GLY A 21 -9.06 21.93 -23.74
N GLU A 22 -8.50 20.96 -23.00
CA GLU A 22 -9.27 19.76 -22.60
C GLU A 22 -10.35 20.08 -21.55
N LEU A 23 -10.07 21.02 -20.63
CA LEU A 23 -11.08 21.51 -19.68
C LEU A 23 -12.22 22.23 -20.40
N ASP A 24 -11.91 23.05 -21.40
CA ASP A 24 -12.90 23.76 -22.19
C ASP A 24 -13.78 22.80 -23.01
N LYS A 25 -13.19 21.76 -23.61
CA LYS A 25 -13.94 20.69 -24.29
C LYS A 25 -14.92 19.99 -23.34
N LEU A 26 -14.46 19.68 -22.11
CA LEU A 26 -15.30 19.07 -21.10
C LEU A 26 -16.45 19.99 -20.70
N ASN A 27 -16.19 21.29 -20.55
CA ASN A 27 -17.21 22.28 -20.25
C ASN A 27 -18.25 22.39 -21.41
N ASN A 28 -17.81 22.45 -22.67
CA ASN A 28 -18.69 22.47 -23.81
C ASN A 28 -19.56 21.21 -23.90
N TRP A 29 -18.98 20.05 -23.62
CA TRP A 29 -19.73 18.79 -23.55
C TRP A 29 -20.87 18.84 -22.53
N THR A 30 -20.65 19.47 -21.35
CA THR A 30 -21.73 19.60 -20.36
C THR A 30 -22.85 20.51 -20.85
N ILE A 31 -22.54 21.60 -21.53
CA ILE A 31 -23.52 22.50 -22.10
C ILE A 31 -24.37 21.77 -23.16
N GLU A 32 -23.73 21.04 -24.08
CA GLU A 32 -24.40 20.24 -25.12
C GLU A 32 -25.33 19.16 -24.54
N ASN A 33 -24.99 18.61 -23.40
CA ASN A 33 -25.78 17.56 -22.74
C ASN A 33 -26.74 18.09 -21.65
N ASN A 34 -26.92 19.40 -21.51
CA ASN A 34 -27.74 20.05 -20.49
C ASN A 34 -27.36 19.58 -19.07
N MET A 35 -26.07 19.41 -18.82
CA MET A 35 -25.50 19.06 -17.51
C MET A 35 -24.79 20.28 -16.94
N GLU A 36 -24.66 20.34 -15.61
CA GLU A 36 -23.93 21.40 -14.94
C GLU A 36 -22.95 20.80 -13.96
N PHE A 37 -21.67 21.17 -14.10
CA PHE A 37 -20.67 20.81 -13.09
C PHE A 37 -20.82 21.67 -11.83
N ASN A 38 -20.60 21.04 -10.68
CA ASN A 38 -20.44 21.82 -9.46
C ASN A 38 -19.04 22.47 -9.43
N LYS A 39 -18.96 23.71 -9.91
CA LYS A 39 -17.71 24.48 -10.00
C LYS A 39 -16.93 24.54 -8.68
N LYS A 40 -17.64 24.59 -7.53
CA LYS A 40 -17.03 24.61 -6.18
C LYS A 40 -16.28 23.32 -5.81
N LYS A 41 -16.42 22.26 -6.61
CA LYS A 41 -15.72 20.99 -6.44
C LYS A 41 -14.52 20.84 -7.34
N PHE A 42 -14.29 21.78 -8.25
CA PHE A 42 -13.08 21.76 -9.07
C PHE A 42 -11.87 22.02 -8.19
N GLN A 43 -10.86 21.15 -8.31
CA GLN A 43 -9.64 21.21 -7.53
C GLN A 43 -8.44 20.84 -8.39
N VAL A 44 -7.33 21.57 -8.25
CA VAL A 44 -6.07 21.27 -8.93
C VAL A 44 -5.03 20.83 -7.92
N LEU A 45 -4.43 19.66 -8.17
CA LEU A 45 -3.24 19.19 -7.47
C LEU A 45 -2.08 19.10 -8.44
N ARG A 46 -0.95 19.67 -8.09
CA ARG A 46 0.22 19.76 -8.96
C ARG A 46 1.39 19.01 -8.35
N TYR A 47 1.90 18.04 -9.08
CA TYR A 47 3.11 17.30 -8.73
C TYR A 47 4.32 17.87 -9.49
N GLY A 48 5.51 17.70 -8.93
CA GLY A 48 6.76 18.02 -9.61
C GLY A 48 7.61 19.06 -8.89
N GLU A 49 8.81 19.28 -9.41
CA GLU A 49 9.85 20.13 -8.80
C GLU A 49 9.98 21.49 -9.52
N ASN A 50 9.27 21.72 -10.61
CA ASN A 50 9.31 23.00 -11.35
C ASN A 50 8.39 24.03 -10.67
N GLU A 51 8.97 24.81 -9.77
CA GLU A 51 8.25 25.83 -8.99
C GLU A 51 7.66 26.96 -9.88
N THR A 52 8.32 27.34 -10.98
CA THR A 52 7.83 28.36 -11.89
C THR A 52 6.49 27.95 -12.51
N LEU A 53 6.46 26.78 -13.15
CA LEU A 53 5.23 26.25 -13.75
C LEU A 53 4.15 25.97 -12.70
N LYS A 54 4.55 25.61 -11.48
CA LYS A 54 3.60 25.38 -10.38
C LYS A 54 2.91 26.66 -9.91
N ASN A 55 3.62 27.77 -9.84
CA ASN A 55 3.16 28.97 -9.17
C ASN A 55 2.58 30.00 -10.14
N GLU A 56 3.06 30.06 -11.39
CA GLU A 56 2.70 31.09 -12.36
C GLU A 56 1.53 30.70 -13.27
N THR A 57 1.12 29.42 -13.29
CA THR A 57 0.02 28.96 -14.15
C THR A 57 -1.28 28.84 -13.38
N ASN A 58 -2.38 29.25 -14.01
CA ASN A 58 -3.74 29.07 -13.50
C ASN A 58 -4.57 28.28 -14.52
N TYR A 59 -5.52 27.50 -14.04
CA TYR A 59 -6.53 26.85 -14.83
C TYR A 59 -7.89 27.44 -14.52
N PHE A 60 -8.75 27.48 -15.53
CA PHE A 60 -10.05 28.14 -15.44
C PHE A 60 -11.16 27.12 -15.68
N SER A 61 -12.27 27.27 -14.98
CA SER A 61 -13.52 26.57 -15.24
C SER A 61 -14.44 27.48 -16.07
N GLY A 62 -15.16 26.86 -17.05
CA GLY A 62 -16.22 27.57 -17.75
C GLY A 62 -15.78 28.79 -18.56
N ASN A 63 -15.05 28.59 -19.66
CA ASN A 63 -14.65 29.66 -20.57
C ASN A 63 -13.92 30.83 -19.91
N TYR A 64 -13.01 30.56 -19.00
CA TYR A 64 -12.18 31.52 -18.25
C TYR A 64 -12.94 32.33 -17.17
N ASP A 65 -14.14 31.92 -16.76
CA ASP A 65 -14.93 32.68 -15.79
C ASP A 65 -14.40 32.59 -14.34
N GLU A 66 -13.89 31.43 -13.93
CA GLU A 66 -13.42 31.21 -12.56
C GLU A 66 -12.10 30.46 -12.53
N ILE A 67 -11.15 30.93 -11.71
CA ILE A 67 -9.88 30.20 -11.45
C ILE A 67 -10.19 28.96 -10.63
N ILE A 68 -9.68 27.82 -11.09
CA ILE A 68 -9.77 26.57 -10.31
C ILE A 68 -8.78 26.65 -9.16
N GLU A 69 -9.29 26.48 -7.93
CA GLU A 69 -8.50 26.56 -6.73
C GLU A 69 -7.44 25.44 -6.65
N ARG A 70 -6.23 25.83 -6.31
CA ARG A 70 -5.10 24.93 -6.12
C ARG A 70 -5.06 24.46 -4.66
N PHE A 71 -4.79 23.18 -4.47
CA PHE A 71 -4.60 22.56 -3.17
C PHE A 71 -3.26 21.84 -3.10
N ASP A 72 -2.61 21.91 -1.96
CA ASP A 72 -1.38 21.14 -1.68
C ASP A 72 -1.73 19.68 -1.33
N THR A 73 -2.93 19.48 -0.82
CA THR A 73 -3.51 18.16 -0.51
C THR A 73 -4.96 18.13 -0.96
N LEU A 74 -5.37 17.03 -1.58
CA LEU A 74 -6.78 16.81 -1.90
C LEU A 74 -7.18 15.35 -1.62
N ARG A 75 -8.47 15.16 -1.40
CA ARG A 75 -9.05 13.85 -1.20
C ARG A 75 -9.66 13.31 -2.49
N ASP A 76 -9.06 12.23 -3.01
CA ASP A 76 -9.49 11.54 -4.23
C ASP A 76 -9.94 10.12 -3.87
N LEU A 77 -11.21 9.78 -4.14
CA LEU A 77 -11.82 8.47 -3.85
C LEU A 77 -11.49 7.93 -2.44
N GLY A 78 -11.43 8.81 -1.46
CA GLY A 78 -11.18 8.45 -0.06
C GLY A 78 -9.72 8.39 0.36
N VAL A 79 -8.78 8.61 -0.57
CA VAL A 79 -7.33 8.71 -0.31
C VAL A 79 -6.91 10.17 -0.34
N GLU A 80 -6.12 10.61 0.63
CA GLU A 80 -5.51 11.94 0.63
C GLU A 80 -4.26 11.90 -0.25
N LEU A 81 -4.25 12.73 -1.27
CA LEU A 81 -3.12 12.91 -2.19
C LEU A 81 -2.45 14.24 -1.87
N SER A 82 -1.14 14.25 -1.81
CA SER A 82 -0.33 15.43 -1.50
C SER A 82 0.55 15.79 -2.70
N GLU A 83 0.84 17.08 -2.92
CA GLU A 83 1.63 17.58 -4.04
C GLU A 83 3.08 17.03 -4.06
N ASP A 84 3.60 16.66 -2.91
CA ASP A 84 4.91 16.03 -2.78
C ASP A 84 4.91 14.53 -3.12
N GLY A 85 3.73 13.96 -3.40
CA GLY A 85 3.54 12.53 -3.69
C GLY A 85 3.68 11.60 -2.48
N ALA A 86 3.85 12.14 -1.27
CA ALA A 86 3.89 11.35 -0.04
C ALA A 86 2.46 11.05 0.48
N PHE A 87 2.35 10.04 1.34
CA PHE A 87 1.08 9.67 1.95
C PHE A 87 1.07 9.89 3.47
N ASP A 88 1.85 10.87 3.96
CA ASP A 88 1.99 11.12 5.40
C ASP A 88 0.66 11.54 6.01
N GLU A 89 -0.06 12.46 5.37
CA GLU A 89 -1.36 12.95 5.82
C GLU A 89 -2.43 11.85 5.76
N HIS A 90 -2.45 11.07 4.67
CA HIS A 90 -3.36 9.93 4.56
C HIS A 90 -3.12 8.91 5.68
N THR A 91 -1.86 8.54 5.91
CA THR A 91 -1.46 7.61 6.98
C THR A 91 -1.91 8.11 8.34
N GLU A 92 -1.72 9.40 8.63
CA GLU A 92 -2.14 9.98 9.92
C GLU A 92 -3.67 9.93 10.08
N LYS A 93 -4.43 10.32 9.04
CA LYS A 93 -5.90 10.27 9.05
C LYS A 93 -6.43 8.83 9.20
N ALA A 94 -5.84 7.86 8.48
CA ALA A 94 -6.20 6.45 8.59
C ALA A 94 -5.93 5.91 10.00
N CYS A 95 -4.74 6.15 10.54
CA CYS A 95 -4.37 5.77 11.90
C CYS A 95 -5.27 6.42 12.95
N LYS A 96 -5.62 7.70 12.79
CA LYS A 96 -6.53 8.43 13.70
C LYS A 96 -7.90 7.76 13.74
N LYS A 97 -8.48 7.46 12.57
CA LYS A 97 -9.79 6.77 12.48
C LYS A 97 -9.72 5.37 13.11
N ALA A 98 -8.67 4.60 12.81
CA ALA A 98 -8.47 3.28 13.38
C ALA A 98 -8.36 3.31 14.91
N ARG A 99 -7.59 4.26 15.49
CA ARG A 99 -7.48 4.46 16.93
C ARG A 99 -8.81 4.88 17.57
N GLN A 100 -9.57 5.76 16.93
CA GLN A 100 -10.90 6.18 17.39
C GLN A 100 -11.86 4.98 17.46
N LYS A 101 -11.89 4.14 16.41
CA LYS A 101 -12.70 2.92 16.38
C LYS A 101 -12.24 1.89 17.42
N SER A 102 -10.94 1.70 17.59
CA SER A 102 -10.38 0.88 18.66
C SER A 102 -10.80 1.38 20.05
N GLY A 103 -10.71 2.68 20.29
CA GLY A 103 -11.14 3.29 21.55
C GLY A 103 -12.65 3.13 21.80
N TRP A 104 -13.46 3.33 20.76
CA TRP A 104 -14.90 3.14 20.83
C TRP A 104 -15.23 1.66 21.16
N LEU A 105 -14.61 0.71 20.51
CA LEU A 105 -14.80 -0.71 20.73
C LEU A 105 -14.65 -1.09 22.22
N PHE A 106 -13.56 -0.67 22.83
CA PHE A 106 -13.30 -0.95 24.25
C PHE A 106 -14.24 -0.21 25.22
N ARG A 107 -14.87 0.88 24.82
CA ARG A 107 -15.89 1.56 25.65
C ARG A 107 -17.26 0.93 25.50
N THR A 108 -17.61 0.45 24.32
CA THR A 108 -18.94 -0.07 24.01
C THR A 108 -19.13 -1.52 24.47
N PHE A 109 -18.13 -2.35 24.30
CA PHE A 109 -18.24 -3.77 24.61
C PHE A 109 -17.57 -4.09 25.95
N TYR A 110 -18.30 -4.78 26.82
CA TYR A 110 -17.79 -5.26 28.11
C TYR A 110 -16.92 -6.52 27.97
N SER A 111 -17.21 -7.35 26.96
CA SER A 111 -16.43 -8.57 26.71
C SER A 111 -14.97 -8.26 26.48
N ARG A 112 -14.09 -9.00 27.14
CA ARG A 112 -12.62 -8.93 26.98
C ARG A 112 -12.07 -10.24 26.43
N ASN A 113 -12.95 -11.12 25.95
CA ASN A 113 -12.55 -12.37 25.32
C ASN A 113 -11.66 -12.08 24.08
N THR A 114 -10.55 -12.76 23.99
CA THR A 114 -9.53 -12.54 22.97
C THR A 114 -10.06 -12.78 21.54
N LEU A 115 -10.84 -13.84 21.32
CA LEU A 115 -11.39 -14.16 19.99
C LEU A 115 -12.40 -13.12 19.57
N PHE A 116 -13.28 -12.71 20.49
CA PHE A 116 -14.24 -11.64 20.23
C PHE A 116 -13.56 -10.32 19.86
N LEU A 117 -12.56 -9.88 20.66
CA LEU A 117 -11.83 -8.64 20.39
C LEU A 117 -11.04 -8.70 19.09
N ARG A 118 -10.43 -9.85 18.77
CA ARG A 118 -9.77 -10.09 17.48
C ARG A 118 -10.77 -9.91 16.32
N GLN A 119 -11.95 -10.51 16.41
CA GLN A 119 -12.96 -10.40 15.36
C GLN A 119 -13.44 -8.95 15.20
N MET A 120 -13.68 -8.26 16.31
CA MET A 120 -14.09 -6.84 16.29
C MET A 120 -13.00 -5.94 15.69
N PHE A 121 -11.72 -6.20 15.99
CA PHE A 121 -10.62 -5.49 15.36
C PHE A 121 -10.63 -5.68 13.85
N LYS A 122 -10.70 -6.92 13.39
CA LYS A 122 -10.73 -7.24 11.95
C LYS A 122 -11.90 -6.59 11.22
N SER A 123 -13.07 -6.51 11.85
CA SER A 123 -14.29 -5.97 11.21
C SER A 123 -14.39 -4.45 11.26
N LEU A 124 -13.92 -3.81 12.33
CA LEU A 124 -14.22 -2.40 12.62
C LEU A 124 -13.01 -1.47 12.61
N VAL A 125 -11.83 -1.97 12.90
CA VAL A 125 -10.61 -1.16 12.98
C VAL A 125 -9.75 -1.34 11.75
N GLN A 126 -9.49 -2.58 11.40
CA GLN A 126 -8.60 -3.01 10.33
C GLN A 126 -8.98 -2.45 8.94
N PRO A 127 -10.26 -2.36 8.54
CA PRO A 127 -10.62 -1.81 7.23
C PRO A 127 -10.16 -0.36 7.01
N HIS A 128 -9.99 0.42 8.07
CA HIS A 128 -9.48 1.79 7.97
C HIS A 128 -7.99 1.84 7.59
N LEU A 129 -7.23 0.77 7.88
CA LEU A 129 -5.82 0.62 7.52
C LEU A 129 -5.65 -0.12 6.19
N ASP A 130 -6.62 -0.95 5.81
CA ASP A 130 -6.56 -1.80 4.61
C ASP A 130 -7.02 -1.08 3.34
N TYR A 131 -7.90 -0.08 3.47
CA TYR A 131 -8.49 0.59 2.32
C TYR A 131 -7.42 1.21 1.41
N CYS A 132 -7.40 0.79 0.15
CA CYS A 132 -6.41 1.20 -0.85
C CYS A 132 -4.94 1.04 -0.41
N SER A 133 -4.64 0.14 0.52
CA SER A 133 -3.29 -0.02 1.07
C SER A 133 -2.23 -0.36 0.03
N GLN A 134 -2.61 -0.93 -1.11
CA GLN A 134 -1.70 -1.17 -2.24
C GLN A 134 -1.08 0.13 -2.77
N LEU A 135 -1.81 1.25 -2.68
CA LEU A 135 -1.37 2.55 -3.15
C LEU A 135 -0.47 3.26 -2.13
N TRP A 136 -0.92 3.35 -0.88
CA TRP A 136 -0.33 4.25 0.11
C TRP A 136 0.48 3.57 1.23
N SER A 137 0.35 2.25 1.38
CA SER A 137 0.96 1.59 2.54
C SER A 137 2.48 1.75 2.57
N PRO A 138 3.04 2.25 3.68
CA PRO A 138 4.47 2.41 3.84
C PRO A 138 5.18 1.06 3.89
N SER A 139 6.33 0.97 3.24
CA SER A 139 7.19 -0.22 3.29
C SER A 139 8.15 -0.17 4.49
N GLU A 140 8.48 1.04 4.96
CA GLU A 140 9.44 1.29 6.04
C GLU A 140 9.24 2.70 6.64
N GLY A 141 10.06 3.03 7.62
CA GLY A 141 10.13 4.38 8.17
C GLY A 141 9.04 4.72 9.19
N PRO A 142 8.90 6.02 9.52
CA PRO A 142 8.04 6.49 10.61
C PRO A 142 6.57 6.16 10.40
N ASN A 143 6.08 6.17 9.18
CA ASN A 143 4.69 5.89 8.86
C ASN A 143 4.32 4.43 9.11
N LEU A 144 5.21 3.49 8.79
CA LEU A 144 5.00 2.09 9.14
C LEU A 144 4.91 1.91 10.66
N VAL A 145 5.78 2.59 11.42
CA VAL A 145 5.74 2.56 12.90
C VAL A 145 4.41 3.11 13.42
N LYS A 146 3.87 4.19 12.82
CA LYS A 146 2.56 4.76 13.21
C LYS A 146 1.42 3.78 12.97
N VAL A 147 1.42 3.10 11.84
CA VAL A 147 0.39 2.11 11.49
C VAL A 147 0.49 0.90 12.43
N GLU A 148 1.68 0.33 12.58
CA GLU A 148 1.94 -0.81 13.46
C GLU A 148 1.57 -0.52 14.92
N LYS A 149 1.73 0.74 15.35
CA LYS A 149 1.34 1.19 16.70
C LYS A 149 -0.15 1.00 16.97
N VAL A 150 -1.03 1.10 15.97
CA VAL A 150 -2.48 0.90 16.16
C VAL A 150 -2.75 -0.52 16.66
N LEU A 151 -2.21 -1.53 15.98
CA LEU A 151 -2.37 -2.93 16.37
C LEU A 151 -1.64 -3.25 17.69
N ARG A 152 -0.46 -2.66 17.87
CA ARG A 152 0.33 -2.81 19.10
C ARG A 152 -0.41 -2.29 20.33
N ASP A 153 -1.01 -1.11 20.24
CA ASP A 153 -1.77 -0.50 21.33
C ASP A 153 -3.10 -1.22 21.57
N PHE A 154 -3.76 -1.71 20.51
CA PHE A 154 -4.94 -2.55 20.65
C PHE A 154 -4.65 -3.84 21.41
N THR A 155 -3.63 -4.59 21.00
CA THR A 155 -3.29 -5.89 21.61
C THR A 155 -2.81 -5.78 23.05
N LYS A 156 -2.20 -4.64 23.46
CA LYS A 156 -1.84 -4.36 24.85
C LYS A 156 -3.04 -4.29 25.79
N ARG A 157 -4.22 -3.95 25.28
CA ARG A 157 -5.44 -3.79 26.06
C ARG A 157 -6.21 -5.09 26.29
N ILE A 158 -5.77 -6.20 25.71
CA ILE A 158 -6.37 -7.53 25.89
C ILE A 158 -5.78 -8.18 27.13
N PRO A 159 -6.58 -8.45 28.20
CA PRO A 159 -6.06 -8.93 29.48
C PRO A 159 -5.31 -10.26 29.39
N GLU A 160 -5.81 -11.21 28.57
CA GLU A 160 -5.21 -12.53 28.36
C GLU A 160 -3.81 -12.48 27.71
N LEU A 161 -3.45 -11.33 27.13
CA LEU A 161 -2.14 -11.12 26.48
C LEU A 161 -1.15 -10.35 27.35
N LYS A 162 -1.52 -10.04 28.59
CA LYS A 162 -0.66 -9.35 29.56
C LYS A 162 0.64 -10.13 29.79
N GLY A 163 1.76 -9.43 29.85
CA GLY A 163 3.09 -10.03 30.05
C GLY A 163 3.77 -10.55 28.78
N LYS A 164 3.04 -10.63 27.66
CA LYS A 164 3.62 -11.03 26.36
C LYS A 164 4.21 -9.83 25.62
N ASN A 165 5.34 -10.03 24.92
CA ASN A 165 5.85 -9.04 23.99
C ASN A 165 4.90 -8.88 22.78
N TYR A 166 5.17 -7.92 21.88
CA TYR A 166 4.27 -7.63 20.77
C TYR A 166 4.09 -8.83 19.82
N TRP A 167 5.17 -9.48 19.46
CA TRP A 167 5.15 -10.61 18.52
C TRP A 167 4.46 -11.83 19.11
N GLN A 168 4.74 -12.15 20.36
CA GLN A 168 4.04 -13.19 21.12
C GLN A 168 2.53 -12.93 21.24
N ARG A 169 2.13 -11.64 21.33
CA ARG A 169 0.69 -11.29 21.30
C ARG A 169 0.08 -11.59 19.94
N LEU A 170 0.75 -11.22 18.83
CA LEU A 170 0.25 -11.51 17.48
C LEU A 170 0.11 -13.00 17.23
N GLU A 171 1.12 -13.78 17.62
CA GLU A 171 1.09 -15.24 17.54
C GLU A 171 -0.09 -15.83 18.33
N ALA A 172 -0.27 -15.40 19.59
CA ALA A 172 -1.36 -15.90 20.45
C ALA A 172 -2.75 -15.61 19.90
N ILE A 173 -2.94 -14.48 19.19
CA ILE A 173 -4.23 -14.13 18.57
C ILE A 173 -4.30 -14.52 17.09
N LYS A 174 -3.29 -15.17 16.56
CA LYS A 174 -3.18 -15.58 15.15
C LYS A 174 -3.45 -14.40 14.20
N MET A 175 -2.68 -13.33 14.38
CA MET A 175 -2.71 -12.15 13.52
C MET A 175 -1.30 -11.83 13.02
N ASN A 176 -1.21 -11.35 11.79
CA ASN A 176 0.01 -10.83 11.22
C ASN A 176 0.21 -9.36 11.60
N SER A 177 1.45 -8.89 11.55
CA SER A 177 1.78 -7.47 11.60
C SER A 177 1.12 -6.71 10.44
N GLU A 178 0.94 -5.40 10.58
CA GLU A 178 0.39 -4.57 9.51
C GLU A 178 1.31 -4.54 8.29
N GLN A 179 2.63 -4.57 8.48
CA GLN A 179 3.57 -4.68 7.36
C GLN A 179 3.35 -5.96 6.58
N ARG A 180 3.27 -7.12 7.23
CA ARG A 180 3.01 -8.42 6.60
C ARG A 180 1.71 -8.40 5.82
N ARG A 181 0.69 -7.77 6.35
CA ARG A 181 -0.63 -7.65 5.72
C ARG A 181 -0.59 -6.79 4.46
N PHE A 182 0.08 -5.63 4.51
CA PHE A 182 0.24 -4.77 3.34
C PHE A 182 1.02 -5.46 2.22
N GLU A 183 2.08 -6.17 2.56
CA GLU A 183 2.83 -6.96 1.59
C GLU A 183 1.98 -8.07 0.97
N ARG A 184 1.18 -8.77 1.78
CA ARG A 184 0.22 -9.77 1.31
C ARG A 184 -0.79 -9.18 0.32
N TYR A 185 -1.34 -8.00 0.60
CA TYR A 185 -2.27 -7.34 -0.32
C TYR A 185 -1.59 -6.91 -1.63
N LYS A 186 -0.37 -6.41 -1.58
CA LYS A 186 0.41 -6.10 -2.79
C LYS A 186 0.65 -7.35 -3.63
N ILE A 187 0.96 -8.49 -3.02
CA ILE A 187 1.13 -9.77 -3.73
C ILE A 187 -0.19 -10.24 -4.36
N ILE A 188 -1.31 -10.17 -3.66
CA ILE A 188 -2.63 -10.52 -4.20
C ILE A 188 -2.98 -9.59 -5.38
N TYR A 189 -2.66 -8.30 -5.29
CA TYR A 189 -2.89 -7.37 -6.38
C TYR A 189 -2.00 -7.67 -7.60
N MET A 190 -0.75 -8.07 -7.40
CA MET A 190 0.13 -8.58 -8.46
C MET A 190 -0.49 -9.80 -9.14
N TRP A 191 -1.01 -10.76 -8.39
CA TRP A 191 -1.70 -11.92 -8.94
C TRP A 191 -2.91 -11.51 -9.79
N LYS A 192 -3.69 -10.52 -9.35
CA LYS A 192 -4.83 -9.98 -10.13
C LYS A 192 -4.39 -9.36 -11.46
N ILE A 193 -3.27 -8.62 -11.48
CA ILE A 193 -2.70 -8.06 -12.72
C ILE A 193 -2.29 -9.19 -13.66
N ILE A 194 -1.65 -10.25 -13.15
CA ILE A 194 -1.20 -11.39 -13.96
C ILE A 194 -2.35 -12.15 -14.61
N ASN A 195 -3.50 -12.18 -13.96
CA ASN A 195 -4.70 -12.88 -14.44
C ASN A 195 -5.70 -11.93 -15.11
N ASP A 196 -5.27 -10.72 -15.48
CA ASP A 196 -6.06 -9.69 -16.18
C ASP A 196 -7.40 -9.33 -15.47
N LEU A 197 -7.45 -9.53 -14.14
CA LEU A 197 -8.61 -9.17 -13.33
C LEU A 197 -8.65 -7.68 -12.97
N VAL A 198 -7.54 -6.99 -13.12
CA VAL A 198 -7.41 -5.55 -12.92
C VAL A 198 -6.46 -4.98 -13.97
N PRO A 199 -6.60 -3.69 -14.34
CA PRO A 199 -5.71 -3.05 -15.29
C PRO A 199 -4.24 -3.13 -14.85
N ASN A 200 -3.35 -3.36 -15.80
CA ASN A 200 -1.91 -3.33 -15.54
C ASN A 200 -1.45 -1.88 -15.34
N CYS A 201 -0.89 -1.59 -14.19
CA CYS A 201 -0.36 -0.28 -13.80
C CYS A 201 1.12 -0.07 -14.17
N GLY A 202 1.60 -0.67 -15.27
CA GLY A 202 2.98 -0.53 -15.75
C GLY A 202 3.93 -1.59 -15.21
N VAL A 203 3.43 -2.75 -14.81
CA VAL A 203 4.25 -3.93 -14.46
C VAL A 203 4.66 -4.62 -15.75
N GLU A 204 5.96 -4.81 -15.93
CA GLU A 204 6.54 -5.57 -17.04
C GLU A 204 6.99 -6.95 -16.56
N TRP A 205 6.87 -7.95 -17.45
CA TRP A 205 7.27 -9.32 -17.20
C TRP A 205 8.57 -9.64 -17.91
N THR A 206 9.36 -10.54 -17.31
CA THR A 206 10.45 -11.20 -18.00
C THR A 206 9.90 -12.41 -18.75
N GLU A 207 10.61 -12.83 -19.80
CA GLU A 207 10.31 -14.12 -20.43
C GLU A 207 10.41 -15.23 -19.38
N ALA A 208 9.41 -16.12 -19.39
CA ALA A 208 9.40 -17.25 -18.47
C ALA A 208 10.44 -18.26 -18.90
N THR A 209 11.41 -18.54 -18.01
CA THR A 209 12.36 -19.66 -18.20
C THR A 209 11.92 -20.83 -17.32
N GLU A 210 12.20 -22.06 -17.74
CA GLU A 210 11.86 -23.26 -16.95
C GLU A 210 12.43 -23.20 -15.53
N ARG A 211 13.63 -22.63 -15.37
CA ARG A 211 14.33 -22.53 -14.09
C ARG A 211 13.75 -21.45 -13.16
N LYS A 212 13.34 -20.29 -13.70
CA LYS A 212 12.92 -19.13 -12.87
C LYS A 212 11.42 -18.92 -12.83
N GLY A 213 10.66 -19.50 -13.77
CA GLY A 213 9.25 -19.20 -13.92
C GLY A 213 8.98 -17.75 -14.32
N ARG A 214 7.75 -17.28 -14.15
CA ARG A 214 7.35 -15.92 -14.49
C ARG A 214 7.82 -14.94 -13.41
N MET A 215 8.71 -14.04 -13.80
CA MET A 215 9.22 -12.96 -12.95
C MET A 215 8.85 -11.59 -13.51
N CYS A 216 8.84 -10.59 -12.64
CA CYS A 216 8.63 -9.21 -13.03
C CYS A 216 9.96 -8.51 -13.24
N LYS A 217 10.01 -7.62 -14.23
CA LYS A 217 11.10 -6.64 -14.32
C LYS A 217 10.96 -5.62 -13.20
N ILE A 218 12.07 -5.29 -12.57
CA ILE A 218 12.11 -4.22 -11.58
C ILE A 218 12.52 -2.94 -12.34
N PRO A 219 11.67 -1.88 -12.32
CA PRO A 219 11.99 -0.65 -13.03
C PRO A 219 13.27 -0.01 -12.52
N ASN A 220 14.05 0.59 -13.42
CA ASN A 220 15.20 1.39 -13.03
C ASN A 220 14.73 2.72 -12.43
N LEU A 221 15.32 3.08 -11.29
CA LEU A 221 15.06 4.37 -10.65
C LEU A 221 15.80 5.49 -11.38
N LYS A 222 15.06 6.53 -11.76
CA LYS A 222 15.58 7.75 -12.39
C LYS A 222 14.98 8.97 -11.70
N GLY A 223 15.71 10.06 -11.66
CA GLY A 223 15.28 11.34 -11.06
C GLY A 223 16.09 11.71 -9.82
N SER A 224 15.67 12.76 -9.13
CA SER A 224 16.30 13.21 -7.88
C SER A 224 16.18 12.17 -6.76
N SER A 225 17.00 12.28 -5.73
CA SER A 225 16.99 11.35 -4.60
C SER A 225 15.62 11.31 -3.88
N LYS A 226 14.89 12.43 -3.83
CA LYS A 226 13.52 12.51 -3.30
C LYS A 226 12.54 11.67 -4.14
N VAL A 227 12.58 11.86 -5.46
CA VAL A 227 11.73 11.11 -6.41
C VAL A 227 12.06 9.62 -6.39
N GLN A 228 13.33 9.25 -6.28
CA GLN A 228 13.74 7.85 -6.18
C GLN A 228 13.15 7.19 -4.93
N LYS A 229 13.22 7.83 -3.76
CA LYS A 229 12.63 7.33 -2.51
C LYS A 229 11.12 7.12 -2.61
N LEU A 230 10.39 8.08 -3.21
CA LEU A 230 8.95 7.94 -3.44
C LEU A 230 8.62 6.76 -4.38
N ARG A 231 9.39 6.63 -5.46
CA ARG A 231 9.24 5.52 -6.41
C ARG A 231 9.54 4.17 -5.78
N GLU A 232 10.55 4.07 -4.93
CA GLU A 232 10.87 2.83 -4.20
C GLU A 232 9.71 2.31 -3.37
N GLN A 233 8.93 3.21 -2.78
CA GLN A 233 7.75 2.88 -1.97
C GLN A 233 6.51 2.60 -2.82
N SER A 234 6.52 2.99 -4.09
CA SER A 234 5.37 2.79 -4.98
C SER A 234 5.07 1.32 -5.24
N PHE A 235 3.81 1.03 -5.56
CA PHE A 235 3.39 -0.33 -5.92
C PHE A 235 4.18 -0.89 -7.12
N GLN A 236 4.50 -0.06 -8.10
CA GLN A 236 5.27 -0.46 -9.29
C GLN A 236 6.66 -1.02 -8.96
N MET A 237 7.24 -0.64 -7.83
CA MET A 237 8.52 -1.17 -7.33
C MET A 237 8.33 -2.27 -6.29
N ALA A 238 7.48 -2.04 -5.32
CA ALA A 238 7.28 -2.95 -4.20
C ALA A 238 6.58 -4.26 -4.65
N GLY A 239 5.57 -4.15 -5.51
CA GLY A 239 4.83 -5.32 -6.02
C GLY A 239 5.72 -6.33 -6.75
N PRO A 240 6.48 -5.92 -7.80
CA PRO A 240 7.42 -6.79 -8.49
C PRO A 240 8.48 -7.41 -7.57
N LYS A 241 9.06 -6.63 -6.64
CA LYS A 241 10.03 -7.15 -5.66
C LYS A 241 9.43 -8.24 -4.79
N LEU A 242 8.25 -8.01 -4.24
CA LEU A 242 7.53 -8.97 -3.41
C LEU A 242 7.15 -10.23 -4.21
N TRP A 243 6.63 -10.05 -5.43
CA TRP A 243 6.30 -11.17 -6.31
C TRP A 243 7.52 -12.05 -6.60
N ASN A 244 8.66 -11.45 -6.93
CA ASN A 244 9.88 -12.15 -7.25
C ASN A 244 10.49 -12.93 -6.06
N CYS A 245 10.13 -12.55 -4.82
CA CYS A 245 10.53 -13.28 -3.61
C CYS A 245 9.72 -14.56 -3.34
N LEU A 246 8.58 -14.73 -4.02
CA LEU A 246 7.75 -15.92 -3.84
C LEU A 246 8.41 -17.15 -4.46
N PRO A 247 8.21 -18.36 -3.91
CA PRO A 247 8.65 -19.60 -4.52
C PRO A 247 7.94 -19.84 -5.86
N LYS A 248 8.59 -20.59 -6.75
CA LYS A 248 8.06 -20.90 -8.08
C LYS A 248 6.69 -21.59 -8.02
N SER A 249 6.50 -22.48 -7.05
CA SER A 249 5.23 -23.15 -6.79
C SER A 249 4.05 -22.18 -6.59
N VAL A 250 4.27 -21.07 -5.90
CA VAL A 250 3.24 -20.03 -5.68
C VAL A 250 3.08 -19.13 -6.90
N ARG A 251 4.18 -18.81 -7.63
CA ARG A 251 4.15 -17.88 -8.77
C ARG A 251 3.56 -18.47 -10.06
N ASN A 252 3.69 -19.78 -10.27
CA ASN A 252 3.32 -20.41 -11.55
C ASN A 252 1.87 -20.85 -11.65
N LEU A 253 1.03 -20.53 -10.69
CA LEU A 253 -0.37 -20.91 -10.66
C LEU A 253 -1.19 -20.05 -11.64
N LYS A 254 -1.31 -20.48 -12.89
CA LYS A 254 -2.08 -19.80 -13.95
C LYS A 254 -3.59 -20.04 -13.89
N THR A 255 -4.06 -21.04 -13.17
CA THR A 255 -5.44 -21.56 -13.26
C THR A 255 -6.16 -21.65 -11.93
N THR A 256 -5.58 -21.16 -10.85
CA THR A 256 -6.19 -21.17 -9.54
C THR A 256 -7.19 -20.04 -9.39
N SER A 257 -8.26 -20.29 -8.65
CA SER A 257 -9.18 -19.24 -8.20
C SER A 257 -8.44 -18.25 -7.29
N GLN A 258 -8.99 -17.04 -7.13
CA GLN A 258 -8.41 -16.04 -6.23
C GLN A 258 -8.29 -16.57 -4.79
N ASP A 259 -9.24 -17.40 -4.36
CA ASP A 259 -9.25 -17.91 -2.98
C ASP A 259 -8.25 -19.04 -2.79
N GLU A 260 -8.06 -19.89 -3.78
CA GLU A 260 -6.97 -20.88 -3.79
C GLU A 260 -5.60 -20.20 -3.76
N PHE A 261 -5.40 -19.14 -4.56
CA PHE A 261 -4.15 -18.38 -4.51
C PHE A 261 -3.90 -17.75 -3.14
N LYS A 262 -4.93 -17.15 -2.51
CA LYS A 262 -4.82 -16.60 -1.16
C LYS A 262 -4.43 -17.67 -0.15
N GLN A 263 -5.03 -18.85 -0.23
CA GLN A 263 -4.72 -19.96 0.66
C GLN A 263 -3.24 -20.39 0.52
N LEU A 264 -2.78 -20.63 -0.69
CA LEU A 264 -1.38 -20.99 -0.96
C LEU A 264 -0.39 -19.92 -0.52
N LEU A 265 -0.76 -18.65 -0.74
CA LEU A 265 0.04 -17.52 -0.27
C LEU A 265 0.10 -17.50 1.27
N ASP A 266 -1.01 -17.72 1.93
CA ASP A 266 -1.08 -17.74 3.39
C ASP A 266 -0.28 -18.91 3.98
N ASP A 267 -0.35 -20.09 3.37
CA ASP A 267 0.44 -21.27 3.73
C ASP A 267 1.95 -21.03 3.58
N PHE A 268 2.34 -20.28 2.55
CA PHE A 268 3.73 -19.84 2.41
C PHE A 268 4.11 -18.80 3.47
N LEU A 269 3.28 -17.78 3.66
CA LEU A 269 3.57 -16.68 4.59
C LEU A 269 3.63 -17.13 6.05
N CYS A 270 2.87 -18.17 6.42
CA CYS A 270 2.98 -18.78 7.77
C CYS A 270 4.37 -19.35 8.08
N LYS A 271 5.12 -19.75 7.05
CA LYS A 271 6.48 -20.28 7.19
C LYS A 271 7.53 -19.17 7.26
N VAL A 272 7.18 -17.94 6.87
CA VAL A 272 8.08 -16.78 6.90
C VAL A 272 7.90 -16.06 8.23
N PRO A 273 8.94 -15.95 9.07
CA PRO A 273 8.82 -15.23 10.35
C PRO A 273 8.33 -13.81 10.17
N ASP A 274 7.37 -13.38 10.98
CA ASP A 274 6.86 -12.02 11.02
C ASP A 274 7.61 -11.15 12.04
N GLU A 275 8.30 -11.76 13.00
CA GLU A 275 9.16 -11.08 13.96
C GLU A 275 10.51 -10.73 13.31
N PRO A 276 10.97 -9.47 13.37
CA PRO A 276 12.31 -9.11 12.92
C PRO A 276 13.36 -9.84 13.74
N LYS A 277 14.30 -10.52 13.10
CA LYS A 277 15.46 -11.05 13.82
C LYS A 277 16.29 -9.89 14.37
N CYS A 278 16.34 -9.73 15.67
CA CYS A 278 17.37 -8.92 16.32
C CYS A 278 18.73 -9.62 16.10
N GLU A 279 19.48 -9.19 15.12
CA GLU A 279 20.93 -9.36 15.22
C GLU A 279 21.38 -8.49 16.40
N THR A 280 22.08 -9.08 17.36
CA THR A 280 22.68 -8.37 18.48
C THR A 280 23.40 -7.13 17.96
N LEU A 281 22.80 -5.97 18.18
CA LEU A 281 23.41 -4.69 17.85
C LEU A 281 24.73 -4.63 18.62
N SER A 282 25.83 -4.56 17.92
CA SER A 282 27.13 -4.28 18.55
C SER A 282 27.00 -3.02 19.41
N PRO A 283 27.52 -3.00 20.65
CA PRO A 283 27.49 -1.81 21.50
C PRO A 283 28.20 -0.69 20.74
N GLY A 284 27.45 0.30 20.25
CA GLY A 284 28.00 1.43 19.48
C GLY A 284 27.32 1.68 18.15
N ALA A 285 26.39 0.86 17.68
CA ALA A 285 25.60 1.14 16.49
C ALA A 285 24.70 2.35 16.75
N THR A 286 25.04 3.47 16.13
CA THR A 286 24.22 4.69 16.12
C THR A 286 22.81 4.37 15.61
N ASN A 287 21.82 4.93 16.28
CA ASN A 287 20.35 4.77 16.08
C ASN A 287 19.86 5.29 14.70
N THR A 288 20.58 5.05 13.64
CA THR A 288 20.14 5.39 12.29
C THR A 288 19.10 4.38 11.82
N LEU A 289 17.96 4.88 11.37
CA LEU A 289 16.78 4.13 10.89
C LEU A 289 17.10 3.12 9.77
N THR A 290 18.25 3.22 9.15
CA THR A 290 18.74 2.37 8.06
C THR A 290 19.26 1.00 8.49
N GLY A 291 19.46 0.77 9.80
CA GLY A 291 19.99 -0.49 10.35
C GLY A 291 18.99 -1.32 11.16
N ARG A 292 17.71 -0.95 11.21
CA ARG A 292 16.71 -1.73 11.97
C ARG A 292 16.33 -3.00 11.23
N PRO A 293 16.30 -4.15 11.92
CA PRO A 293 15.80 -5.38 11.35
C PRO A 293 14.36 -5.19 10.87
N SER A 294 14.09 -5.59 9.61
CA SER A 294 12.78 -5.49 8.98
C SER A 294 12.09 -6.85 9.01
N ASN A 295 10.78 -6.86 9.26
CA ASN A 295 9.93 -8.05 9.10
C ASN A 295 9.37 -8.20 7.69
N SER A 296 9.80 -7.37 6.73
CA SER A 296 9.44 -7.49 5.32
C SER A 296 9.75 -8.89 4.76
N ILE A 297 8.84 -9.40 3.93
CA ILE A 297 9.01 -10.67 3.21
C ILE A 297 10.30 -10.65 2.39
N ILE A 298 10.58 -9.54 1.73
CA ILE A 298 11.80 -9.36 0.92
C ILE A 298 13.05 -9.60 1.76
N TYR A 299 13.08 -9.04 2.97
CA TYR A 299 14.20 -9.15 3.87
C TYR A 299 14.32 -10.55 4.48
N GLN A 300 13.20 -11.11 4.94
CA GLN A 300 13.17 -12.42 5.59
C GLN A 300 13.48 -13.57 4.63
N VAL A 301 12.99 -13.50 3.39
CA VAL A 301 13.25 -14.53 2.36
C VAL A 301 14.63 -14.31 1.72
N GLY A 302 15.05 -13.07 1.50
CA GLY A 302 16.35 -12.76 0.87
C GLY A 302 17.57 -13.19 1.68
N ARG A 303 17.45 -13.32 3.02
CA ARG A 303 18.51 -13.81 3.92
C ARG A 303 18.57 -15.33 4.07
N ARG A 304 17.52 -16.03 3.70
CA ARG A 304 17.56 -17.50 3.67
C ARG A 304 18.24 -17.90 2.38
N THR A 305 19.42 -18.48 2.55
CA THR A 305 20.30 -18.96 1.50
C THR A 305 19.56 -19.70 0.36
N GLU A 306 20.20 -19.78 -0.79
CA GLU A 306 19.76 -20.46 -2.03
C GLU A 306 19.05 -21.80 -1.83
N ALA A 307 19.31 -22.52 -0.75
CA ALA A 307 18.62 -23.74 -0.34
C ALA A 307 17.08 -23.61 -0.19
N TRP A 308 16.55 -22.41 0.06
CA TRP A 308 15.10 -22.17 0.10
C TRP A 308 14.52 -21.79 -1.27
N ARG A 309 15.38 -21.40 -2.21
CA ARG A 309 15.00 -21.06 -3.57
C ARG A 309 14.95 -22.29 -4.48
N ASP A 310 15.73 -23.32 -4.17
CA ASP A 310 15.94 -24.48 -5.03
C ASP A 310 15.34 -25.80 -4.49
N ASN A 311 14.97 -25.89 -3.22
CA ASN A 311 14.26 -27.06 -2.68
C ASN A 311 12.76 -26.96 -2.94
N ASP A 312 12.35 -27.14 -4.19
CA ASP A 312 10.98 -27.44 -4.60
C ASP A 312 10.54 -28.89 -4.21
N GLN A 313 11.29 -29.58 -3.38
CA GLN A 313 10.93 -30.91 -2.88
C GLN A 313 10.27 -30.79 -1.52
N GLU A 314 9.01 -31.26 -1.49
CA GLU A 314 8.15 -31.47 -0.32
C GLU A 314 7.58 -30.21 0.37
N PHE A 315 6.54 -29.71 -0.25
CA PHE A 315 5.53 -28.88 0.39
C PHE A 315 4.64 -29.81 1.24
N ASP A 316 5.06 -30.10 2.45
CA ASP A 316 4.20 -30.80 3.41
C ASP A 316 3.23 -29.75 4.02
N PRO A 317 1.92 -29.88 3.81
CA PRO A 317 0.96 -28.92 4.34
C PRO A 317 0.84 -29.08 5.85
N ILE A 318 1.72 -28.43 6.59
CA ILE A 318 1.45 -28.22 8.02
C ILE A 318 0.21 -27.34 8.09
N THR A 319 -0.84 -27.89 8.64
CA THR A 319 -2.14 -27.26 8.90
C THR A 319 -1.95 -25.85 9.42
N CYS A 320 -2.09 -24.88 8.53
CA CYS A 320 -1.91 -23.48 8.87
C CYS A 320 -3.14 -23.02 9.65
N LEU A 321 -2.94 -22.67 10.90
CA LEU A 321 -3.97 -22.24 11.87
C LEU A 321 -4.64 -20.90 11.51
N TYR A 322 -4.56 -20.47 10.24
CA TYR A 322 -5.09 -19.19 9.75
C TYR A 322 -6.37 -19.34 8.90
N SER A 323 -7.02 -20.50 8.96
CA SER A 323 -8.33 -20.65 8.34
C SER A 323 -9.36 -19.80 9.09
N ASN A 324 -9.93 -18.83 8.36
CA ASN A 324 -11.13 -17.98 8.54
C ASN A 324 -11.21 -17.12 9.80
#